data_fa60553b6a83c8877a614a27249997eb
#
_entry.id   fa60553b6a83c8877a614a27249997eb
#
_cell.length_a   1.000
_cell.length_b   1.000
_cell.length_c   1.000
_cell.angle_alpha   90.00
_cell.angle_beta   90.00
_cell.angle_gamma   90.00
#
_symmetry.space_group_name_H-M   'P 1'
#
loop_
_entity.id
_entity.type
_entity.pdbx_description
1 polymer ?
#
loop_
_entity_poly.entity_id
_entity_poly.type
_entity_poly.pdbx_seq_one_letter_code
_entity_poly.pdbx_strand_id
1 'polypeptide(L)'
;QFHELLEGSGEKAEVQVVMISVDPERDTQELLSNYVTFFNPEFLGARGEYAETYTLARNMNVSFSYTRINDEDYLVNHNGEIMFLDPDGNNVGFFKAPHDPQGMLENFQAVKKFLD
;
A
#
# COMPACT_ATOMS: atom_id res chain seq x y z
N GLN A 1 9.30 -3.10 9.29
CA GLN A 1 9.47 -2.55 10.66
C GLN A 1 8.14 -2.13 11.29
N PHE A 2 7.29 -1.39 10.56
CA PHE A 2 5.97 -1.01 11.09
C PHE A 2 5.15 -2.22 11.51
N HIS A 3 5.10 -3.25 10.66
CA HIS A 3 4.35 -4.47 10.93
C HIS A 3 4.91 -5.21 12.16
N GLU A 4 6.23 -5.21 12.32
CA GLU A 4 6.87 -5.80 13.49
C GLU A 4 6.52 -5.06 14.77
N LEU A 5 6.42 -3.73 14.70
CA LEU A 5 5.98 -2.91 15.84
C LEU A 5 4.54 -3.21 16.20
N LEU A 6 3.68 -3.45 15.20
CA LEU A 6 2.30 -3.86 15.44
C LEU A 6 2.23 -5.21 16.17
N GLU A 7 3.09 -6.16 15.80
CA GLU A 7 3.17 -7.45 16.50
C GLU A 7 3.48 -7.23 17.98
N GLY A 8 4.47 -6.38 18.26
CA GLY A 8 4.87 -6.09 19.63
C GLY A 8 3.80 -5.41 20.46
N SER A 9 2.91 -4.65 19.82
CA SER A 9 1.82 -3.94 20.50
C SER A 9 0.56 -4.79 20.66
N GLY A 10 0.50 -5.96 20.01
CA GLY A 10 -0.69 -6.81 20.02
C GLY A 10 -1.77 -6.42 19.01
N GLU A 11 -1.50 -5.44 18.15
CA GLU A 11 -2.49 -4.90 17.23
C GLU A 11 -2.38 -5.47 15.81
N LYS A 12 -1.42 -6.35 15.57
CA LYS A 12 -1.15 -6.93 14.25
C LYS A 12 -2.37 -7.59 13.62
N ALA A 13 -3.15 -8.33 14.42
CA ALA A 13 -4.31 -9.08 13.91
C ALA A 13 -5.43 -8.16 13.39
N GLU A 14 -5.37 -6.87 13.73
CA GLU A 14 -6.38 -5.89 13.31
C GLU A 14 -5.98 -5.15 12.03
N VAL A 15 -4.78 -5.40 11.51
CA VAL A 15 -4.23 -4.65 10.37
C VAL A 15 -3.84 -5.62 9.27
N GLN A 16 -4.31 -5.34 8.06
CA GLN A 16 -3.90 -6.05 6.85
C GLN A 16 -3.11 -5.10 5.96
N VAL A 17 -1.91 -5.50 5.58
CA VAL A 17 -1.10 -4.75 4.62
C VAL A 17 -1.37 -5.31 3.23
N VAL A 18 -1.72 -4.44 2.29
CA VAL A 18 -1.98 -4.80 0.90
C VAL A 18 -1.12 -3.93 0.00
N MET A 19 -0.38 -4.57 -0.90
CA MET A 19 0.34 -3.88 -1.95
C MET A 19 -0.44 -4.01 -3.25
N ILE A 20 -0.78 -2.87 -3.85
CA ILE A 20 -1.52 -2.84 -5.10
C ILE A 20 -0.56 -2.43 -6.22
N SER A 21 -0.47 -3.27 -7.25
CA SER A 21 0.40 -2.99 -8.38
C SER A 21 -0.16 -1.84 -9.22
N VAL A 22 0.71 -0.90 -9.59
CA VAL A 22 0.40 0.14 -10.57
C VAL A 22 0.91 -0.22 -11.96
N ASP A 23 1.46 -1.42 -12.13
CA ASP A 23 2.01 -1.88 -13.38
C ASP A 23 1.59 -3.33 -13.66
N PRO A 24 0.31 -3.59 -13.94
CA PRO A 24 -0.18 -4.95 -14.12
C PRO A 24 0.40 -5.68 -15.34
N GLU A 25 0.99 -4.98 -16.28
CA GLU A 25 1.64 -5.62 -17.44
C GLU A 25 2.93 -6.36 -17.02
N ARG A 26 3.71 -5.76 -16.12
CA ARG A 26 4.94 -6.36 -15.60
C ARG A 26 4.70 -7.25 -14.39
N ASP A 27 3.74 -6.90 -13.57
CA ASP A 27 3.47 -7.59 -12.31
C ASP A 27 2.33 -8.57 -12.49
N THR A 28 2.67 -9.85 -12.74
CA THR A 28 1.66 -10.91 -12.69
C THR A 28 1.27 -11.13 -11.24
N GLN A 29 0.10 -11.75 -11.03
CA GLN A 29 -0.36 -12.06 -9.66
C GLN A 29 0.66 -12.94 -8.92
N GLU A 30 1.26 -13.90 -9.61
CA GLU A 30 2.26 -14.77 -9.03
C GLU A 30 3.52 -14.00 -8.60
N LEU A 31 4.05 -13.16 -9.49
CA LEU A 31 5.23 -12.35 -9.18
C LEU A 31 4.96 -11.41 -8.00
N LEU A 32 3.80 -10.76 -8.01
CA LEU A 32 3.43 -9.82 -6.95
C LEU A 32 3.28 -10.54 -5.61
N SER A 33 2.61 -11.69 -5.59
CA SER A 33 2.44 -12.48 -4.37
C SER A 33 3.78 -12.95 -3.82
N ASN A 34 4.68 -13.42 -4.69
CA ASN A 34 6.01 -13.84 -4.27
C ASN A 34 6.82 -12.67 -3.72
N TYR A 35 6.70 -11.51 -4.33
CA TYR A 35 7.39 -10.31 -3.89
C TYR A 35 6.95 -9.89 -2.49
N VAL A 36 5.64 -9.76 -2.25
CA VAL A 36 5.15 -9.25 -0.97
C VAL A 36 5.34 -10.27 0.16
N THR A 37 5.19 -11.56 -0.12
CA THR A 37 5.37 -12.59 0.91
C THR A 37 6.84 -12.82 1.28
N PHE A 38 7.76 -12.38 0.42
CA PHE A 38 9.19 -12.34 0.77
C PHE A 38 9.43 -11.45 2.00
N PHE A 39 8.72 -10.32 2.09
CA PHE A 39 8.85 -9.41 3.21
C PHE A 39 8.06 -9.87 4.43
N ASN A 40 6.87 -10.40 4.22
CA ASN A 40 6.05 -10.96 5.29
C ASN A 40 4.99 -11.89 4.68
N PRO A 41 4.88 -13.15 5.18
CA PRO A 41 3.91 -14.11 4.64
C PRO A 41 2.45 -13.65 4.73
N GLU A 42 2.14 -12.70 5.61
CA GLU A 42 0.78 -12.19 5.79
C GLU A 42 0.43 -11.03 4.87
N PHE A 43 1.40 -10.48 4.15
CA PHE A 43 1.15 -9.40 3.21
C PHE A 43 0.43 -9.94 1.98
N LEU A 44 -0.52 -9.12 1.46
CA LEU A 44 -1.26 -9.44 0.25
C LEU A 44 -0.80 -8.56 -0.90
N GLY A 45 -0.72 -9.16 -2.07
CA GLY A 45 -0.53 -8.43 -3.32
C GLY A 45 -1.81 -8.47 -4.13
N ALA A 46 -2.20 -7.34 -4.68
CA ALA A 46 -3.41 -7.23 -5.50
C ALA A 46 -3.09 -6.53 -6.80
N ARG A 47 -3.68 -7.02 -7.90
CA ARG A 47 -3.59 -6.38 -9.21
C ARG A 47 -4.94 -6.43 -9.88
N GLY A 48 -5.16 -5.49 -10.79
CA GLY A 48 -6.38 -5.45 -11.58
C GLY A 48 -6.09 -4.86 -12.94
N GLU A 49 -7.14 -4.63 -13.71
CA GLU A 49 -7.01 -3.94 -14.98
C GLU A 49 -6.55 -2.50 -14.75
N TYR A 50 -5.84 -1.96 -15.72
CA TYR A 50 -5.30 -0.59 -15.62
C TYR A 50 -6.39 0.44 -15.28
N ALA A 51 -7.54 0.35 -15.94
CA ALA A 51 -8.62 1.32 -15.71
C ALA A 51 -9.16 1.25 -14.28
N GLU A 52 -9.27 0.05 -13.71
CA GLU A 52 -9.74 -0.13 -12.34
C GLU A 52 -8.71 0.38 -11.33
N THR A 53 -7.45 0.11 -11.58
CA THR A 53 -6.35 0.59 -10.74
C THR A 53 -6.29 2.11 -10.75
N TYR A 54 -6.44 2.70 -11.92
CA TYR A 54 -6.44 4.15 -12.07
C TYR A 54 -7.61 4.79 -11.31
N THR A 55 -8.80 4.20 -11.40
CA THR A 55 -9.98 4.68 -10.69
C THR A 55 -9.78 4.61 -9.18
N LEU A 56 -9.25 3.50 -8.69
CA LEU A 56 -8.95 3.34 -7.26
C LEU A 56 -7.95 4.40 -6.80
N ALA A 57 -6.88 4.61 -7.55
CA ALA A 57 -5.87 5.59 -7.22
C ALA A 57 -6.46 7.00 -7.13
N ARG A 58 -7.30 7.37 -8.10
CA ARG A 58 -7.97 8.68 -8.08
C ARG A 58 -8.83 8.85 -6.82
N ASN A 59 -9.58 7.82 -6.44
CA ASN A 59 -10.43 7.87 -5.26
C ASN A 59 -9.63 8.00 -3.97
N MET A 60 -8.38 7.56 -3.98
CA MET A 60 -7.48 7.63 -2.83
C MET A 60 -6.51 8.82 -2.90
N ASN A 61 -6.65 9.68 -3.92
CA ASN A 61 -5.73 10.80 -4.17
C ASN A 61 -4.28 10.35 -4.34
N VAL A 62 -4.09 9.17 -4.90
CA VAL A 62 -2.77 8.65 -5.28
C VAL A 62 -2.59 8.88 -6.77
N SER A 63 -1.42 9.35 -7.16
CA SER A 63 -1.10 9.51 -8.58
C SER A 63 0.03 8.57 -8.99
N PHE A 64 -0.10 8.06 -10.20
CA PHE A 64 0.97 7.31 -10.84
C PHE A 64 0.93 7.59 -12.34
N SER A 65 2.07 7.45 -12.99
CA SER A 65 2.21 7.68 -14.43
C SER A 65 3.34 6.85 -14.99
N TYR A 66 3.36 6.71 -16.30
CA TYR A 66 4.42 6.00 -17.00
C TYR A 66 5.20 6.97 -17.86
N THR A 67 6.53 6.88 -17.80
CA THR A 67 7.41 7.67 -18.64
C THR A 67 8.16 6.71 -19.56
N ARG A 68 7.92 6.82 -20.87
CA ARG A 68 8.60 5.98 -21.85
C ARG A 68 10.07 6.35 -21.94
N ILE A 69 10.93 5.34 -21.85
CA ILE A 69 12.39 5.51 -21.99
C ILE A 69 12.78 5.23 -23.44
N ASN A 70 12.23 4.17 -24.03
CA ASN A 70 12.48 3.76 -25.42
C ASN A 70 11.27 2.95 -25.88
N ASP A 71 11.34 2.34 -27.07
CA ASP A 71 10.21 1.62 -27.65
C ASP A 71 9.82 0.37 -26.88
N GLU A 72 10.72 -0.17 -26.05
CA GLU A 72 10.49 -1.42 -25.33
C GLU A 72 10.37 -1.26 -23.81
N ASP A 73 10.69 -0.08 -23.26
CA ASP A 73 10.77 0.11 -21.83
C ASP A 73 10.18 1.43 -21.37
N TYR A 74 9.78 1.46 -20.08
CA TYR A 74 9.18 2.64 -19.46
C TYR A 74 9.45 2.65 -17.96
N LEU A 75 9.40 3.86 -17.38
CA LEU A 75 9.47 4.04 -15.93
C LEU A 75 8.07 4.25 -15.38
N VAL A 76 7.85 3.76 -14.16
CA VAL A 76 6.61 3.99 -13.43
C VAL A 76 6.89 5.02 -12.34
N ASN A 77 6.12 6.10 -12.36
CA ASN A 77 6.20 7.16 -11.37
C ASN A 77 5.00 7.04 -10.44
N HIS A 78 5.23 7.04 -9.13
CA HIS A 78 4.14 6.96 -8.16
C HIS A 78 4.49 7.69 -6.87
N ASN A 79 3.46 7.98 -6.08
CA ASN A 79 3.64 8.58 -4.76
C ASN A 79 4.27 7.58 -3.80
N GLY A 80 4.91 8.13 -2.76
CA GLY A 80 5.48 7.32 -1.70
C GLY A 80 4.58 7.17 -0.48
N GLU A 81 3.35 7.64 -0.55
CA GLU A 81 2.40 7.57 0.57
C GLU A 81 1.87 6.15 0.77
N ILE A 82 1.62 5.83 2.04
CA ILE A 82 0.92 4.62 2.43
C ILE A 82 -0.48 5.05 2.85
N MET A 83 -1.51 4.51 2.18
CA MET A 83 -2.90 4.84 2.48
C MET A 83 -3.39 4.07 3.69
N PHE A 84 -4.20 4.73 4.51
CA PHE A 84 -4.79 4.13 5.69
C PHE A 84 -6.31 4.09 5.50
N LEU A 85 -6.86 2.87 5.43
CA LEU A 85 -8.28 2.65 5.24
C LEU A 85 -8.90 2.10 6.52
N ASP A 86 -10.14 2.50 6.80
CA ASP A 86 -10.89 1.93 7.92
C ASP A 86 -11.51 0.57 7.51
N PRO A 87 -12.14 -0.16 8.45
CA PRO A 87 -12.74 -1.46 8.11
C PRO A 87 -13.85 -1.40 7.07
N ASP A 88 -14.45 -0.25 6.85
CA ASP A 88 -15.50 -0.04 5.85
C ASP A 88 -14.95 0.37 4.48
N GLY A 89 -13.61 0.48 4.37
CA GLY A 89 -12.96 0.84 3.13
C GLY A 89 -12.84 2.35 2.88
N ASN A 90 -13.13 3.17 3.87
CA ASN A 90 -12.99 4.62 3.73
C ASN A 90 -11.55 5.04 3.95
N ASN A 91 -11.06 5.96 3.13
CA ASN A 91 -9.73 6.53 3.29
C ASN A 91 -9.75 7.54 4.43
N VAL A 92 -9.08 7.21 5.53
CA VAL A 92 -9.07 8.05 6.74
C VAL A 92 -7.74 8.79 6.92
N GLY A 93 -6.76 8.53 6.09
CA GLY A 93 -5.48 9.23 6.16
C GLY A 93 -4.39 8.56 5.33
N PHE A 94 -3.20 9.08 5.45
CA PHE A 94 -2.05 8.52 4.77
C PHE A 94 -0.76 8.86 5.54
N PHE A 95 0.28 8.05 5.30
CA PHE A 95 1.61 8.29 5.84
C PHE A 95 2.52 8.76 4.70
N LYS A 96 3.16 9.91 4.89
CA LYS A 96 4.09 10.47 3.89
C LYS A 96 5.48 9.86 4.01
N ALA A 97 6.17 9.77 2.88
CA ALA A 97 7.59 9.44 2.88
C ALA A 97 8.41 10.67 3.33
N PRO A 98 9.56 10.47 4.01
CA PRO A 98 10.12 9.19 4.44
C PRO A 98 9.31 8.58 5.58
N HIS A 99 9.19 7.26 5.57
CA HIS A 99 8.37 6.56 6.56
C HIS A 99 9.14 6.29 7.84
N ASP A 100 8.54 6.69 8.97
CA ASP A 100 9.06 6.44 10.31
C ASP A 100 8.17 5.40 10.98
N PRO A 101 8.65 4.14 11.15
CA PRO A 101 7.80 3.07 11.69
C PRO A 101 7.22 3.38 13.07
N GLN A 102 7.99 3.99 13.96
CA GLN A 102 7.52 4.33 15.31
C GLN A 102 6.44 5.41 15.26
N GLY A 103 6.66 6.46 14.44
CA GLY A 103 5.67 7.51 14.25
C GLY A 103 4.39 6.98 13.61
N MET A 104 4.52 6.03 12.66
CA MET A 104 3.36 5.38 12.05
C MET A 104 2.56 4.60 13.08
N LEU A 105 3.21 3.87 13.99
CA LEU A 105 2.53 3.14 15.06
C LEU A 105 1.75 4.09 15.97
N GLU A 106 2.39 5.17 16.39
CA GLU A 106 1.76 6.17 17.25
C GLU A 106 0.53 6.80 16.58
N ASN A 107 0.68 7.16 15.32
CA ASN A 107 -0.43 7.74 14.54
C ASN A 107 -1.55 6.73 14.32
N PHE A 108 -1.21 5.47 14.05
CA PHE A 108 -2.20 4.41 13.91
C PHE A 108 -3.00 4.24 15.19
N GLN A 109 -2.33 4.18 16.32
CA GLN A 109 -2.98 4.02 17.62
C GLN A 109 -3.91 5.20 17.94
N ALA A 110 -3.49 6.42 17.59
CA ALA A 110 -4.31 7.60 17.79
C ALA A 110 -5.57 7.58 16.93
N VAL A 111 -5.44 7.22 15.64
CA VAL A 111 -6.58 7.12 14.72
C VAL A 111 -7.53 6.00 15.13
N LYS A 112 -7.00 4.85 15.50
CA LYS A 112 -7.79 3.72 15.96
C LYS A 112 -8.64 4.10 17.17
N LYS A 113 -8.05 4.80 18.13
CA LYS A 113 -8.76 5.27 19.31
C LYS A 113 -9.89 6.24 18.95
N PHE A 114 -9.66 7.09 17.96
CA PHE A 114 -10.66 8.02 17.46
C PHE A 114 -11.83 7.30 16.79
N LEU A 115 -11.54 6.25 16.00
CA LEU A 115 -12.55 5.49 15.27
C LEU A 115 -13.36 4.55 16.17
N ASP A 116 -12.77 4.06 17.24
CA ASP A 116 -13.45 3.21 18.23
C ASP A 116 -14.31 4.08 19.18
#